data_2dc6cd2612fb310e8520f2b1e1168f02
#
_entry.id   2dc6cd2612fb310e8520f2b1e1168f02
#
_cell.length_a   1.000
_cell.length_b   1.000
_cell.length_c   1.000
_cell.angle_alpha   90.00
_cell.angle_beta   90.00
_cell.angle_gamma   90.00
#
_symmetry.space_group_name_H-M   'P 1'
#
loop_
_entity.id
_entity.type
_entity.pdbx_description
1 polymer ?
#
loop_
_entity_poly.entity_id
_entity_poly.type
_entity_poly.pdbx_seq_one_letter_code
_entity_poly.pdbx_strand_id
1 'polypeptide(L)'
;MNLDSQKFKDYMDMYFRSYWNKLNQYLKESNAVIAGGAVLAAYSNDYVNDLDIYIYASKAVEFVNALTNDKTYKIGENHYLRPSYDKSFFLKNNIIARFKLIQNWIGYESDLGLWYVSRREAIHRRRIFPDIDVMIIADPPHGSIRDVITNLDLTFCETWYDAQTELVLSQDVQGVLTKTGTLKQDYADKFLLYLNNFTLQRLRKYIKKGYKISYASPKTNTF
;
A
#
# COMPACT_ATOMS: atom_id res chain seq x y z
N MET A 1 -17.55 4.10 3.82
CA MET A 1 -18.41 3.59 2.73
C MET A 1 -17.68 2.46 2.04
N ASN A 2 -18.42 1.56 1.37
CA ASN A 2 -17.84 0.37 0.74
C ASN A 2 -17.71 0.57 -0.77
N LEU A 3 -16.60 0.13 -1.34
CA LEU A 3 -16.40 -0.05 -2.77
C LEU A 3 -16.78 -1.50 -3.16
N ASP A 4 -16.87 -1.76 -4.46
CA ASP A 4 -17.11 -3.12 -4.96
C ASP A 4 -15.92 -4.04 -4.61
N SER A 5 -16.09 -4.82 -3.56
CA SER A 5 -15.04 -5.71 -3.04
C SER A 5 -14.77 -6.89 -3.96
N GLN A 6 -15.74 -7.33 -4.77
CA GLN A 6 -15.52 -8.40 -5.73
C GLN A 6 -14.54 -7.95 -6.82
N LYS A 7 -14.70 -6.72 -7.31
CA LYS A 7 -13.76 -6.14 -8.29
C LYS A 7 -12.31 -6.13 -7.78
N PHE A 8 -12.10 -5.84 -6.49
CA PHE A 8 -10.77 -5.90 -5.88
C PHE A 8 -10.25 -7.34 -5.81
N LYS A 9 -11.06 -8.29 -5.37
CA LYS A 9 -10.68 -9.71 -5.29
C LYS A 9 -10.30 -10.26 -6.66
N ASP A 10 -11.10 -10.03 -7.68
CA ASP A 10 -10.84 -10.46 -9.06
C ASP A 10 -9.52 -9.86 -9.59
N TYR A 11 -9.27 -8.60 -9.24
CA TYR A 11 -8.04 -7.92 -9.58
C TYR A 11 -6.82 -8.56 -8.89
N MET A 12 -6.94 -8.92 -7.62
CA MET A 12 -5.87 -9.59 -6.87
C MET A 12 -5.61 -11.01 -7.38
N ASP A 13 -6.68 -11.76 -7.71
CA ASP A 13 -6.57 -13.08 -8.34
C ASP A 13 -5.82 -13.01 -9.68
N MET A 14 -6.03 -11.95 -10.45
CA MET A 14 -5.31 -11.73 -11.70
C MET A 14 -3.80 -11.59 -11.50
N TYR A 15 -3.34 -10.98 -10.38
CA TYR A 15 -1.91 -10.77 -10.08
C TYR A 15 -1.29 -11.95 -9.32
N PHE A 16 -2.01 -12.50 -8.33
CA PHE A 16 -1.49 -13.53 -7.44
C PHE A 16 -1.97 -14.95 -7.81
N ARG A 17 -2.96 -15.06 -8.70
CA ARG A 17 -3.53 -16.35 -9.13
C ARG A 17 -3.96 -17.20 -7.92
N SER A 18 -3.68 -18.48 -7.93
CA SER A 18 -3.98 -19.39 -6.83
C SER A 18 -3.34 -18.98 -5.49
N TYR A 19 -2.28 -18.16 -5.53
CA TYR A 19 -1.63 -17.67 -4.30
C TYR A 19 -2.48 -16.62 -3.57
N TRP A 20 -3.41 -15.92 -4.25
CA TRP A 20 -4.28 -14.95 -3.61
C TRP A 20 -5.05 -15.54 -2.43
N ASN A 21 -5.65 -16.71 -2.60
CA ASN A 21 -6.41 -17.35 -1.53
C ASN A 21 -5.56 -17.59 -0.29
N LYS A 22 -4.31 -18.02 -0.48
CA LYS A 22 -3.35 -18.25 0.60
C LYS A 22 -2.93 -16.94 1.27
N LEU A 23 -2.59 -15.92 0.49
CA LEU A 23 -2.26 -14.59 1.00
C LEU A 23 -3.43 -13.99 1.78
N ASN A 24 -4.65 -14.09 1.25
CA ASN A 24 -5.85 -13.58 1.91
C ASN A 24 -6.14 -14.31 3.23
N GLN A 25 -5.87 -15.62 3.30
CA GLN A 25 -5.96 -16.36 4.55
C GLN A 25 -4.95 -15.83 5.59
N TYR A 26 -3.70 -15.62 5.20
CA TYR A 26 -2.69 -15.05 6.11
C TYR A 26 -3.05 -13.65 6.60
N LEU A 27 -3.63 -12.80 5.73
CA LEU A 27 -4.14 -11.49 6.11
C LEU A 27 -5.27 -11.61 7.15
N LYS A 28 -6.21 -12.55 6.97
CA LYS A 28 -7.30 -12.82 7.92
C LYS A 28 -6.75 -13.25 9.29
N GLU A 29 -5.89 -14.25 9.31
CA GLU A 29 -5.31 -14.81 10.55
C GLU A 29 -4.53 -13.76 11.36
N SER A 30 -3.98 -12.78 10.66
CA SER A 30 -3.16 -11.72 11.24
C SER A 30 -3.90 -10.41 11.51
N ASN A 31 -5.19 -10.29 11.21
CA ASN A 31 -5.93 -9.02 11.22
C ASN A 31 -5.23 -7.90 10.42
N ALA A 32 -4.55 -8.29 9.35
CA ALA A 32 -3.83 -7.36 8.50
C ALA A 32 -4.74 -6.78 7.40
N VAL A 33 -4.40 -5.58 6.94
CA VAL A 33 -5.13 -4.90 5.86
C VAL A 33 -4.18 -4.51 4.74
N ILE A 34 -4.70 -4.49 3.51
CA ILE A 34 -4.00 -3.92 2.35
C ILE A 34 -4.53 -2.50 2.14
N ALA A 35 -3.65 -1.50 1.98
CA ALA A 35 -4.09 -0.14 1.69
C ALA A 35 -3.29 0.51 0.55
N GLY A 36 -3.69 1.73 0.18
CA GLY A 36 -2.94 2.56 -0.75
C GLY A 36 -3.01 2.13 -2.20
N GLY A 37 -1.87 2.15 -2.87
CA GLY A 37 -1.77 2.06 -4.33
C GLY A 37 -2.32 0.79 -4.96
N ALA A 38 -2.20 -0.35 -4.29
CA ALA A 38 -2.71 -1.63 -4.79
C ALA A 38 -4.24 -1.68 -4.80
N VAL A 39 -4.88 -1.15 -3.74
CA VAL A 39 -6.34 -1.08 -3.67
C VAL A 39 -6.88 -0.14 -4.76
N LEU A 40 -6.27 1.04 -4.92
CA LEU A 40 -6.66 2.00 -5.96
C LEU A 40 -6.52 1.44 -7.37
N ALA A 41 -5.47 0.65 -7.61
CA ALA A 41 -5.19 0.05 -8.90
C ALA A 41 -6.34 -0.84 -9.41
N ALA A 42 -7.04 -1.53 -8.52
CA ALA A 42 -8.20 -2.35 -8.85
C ALA A 42 -9.37 -1.55 -9.45
N TYR A 43 -9.53 -0.28 -9.05
CA TYR A 43 -10.61 0.58 -9.54
C TYR A 43 -10.20 1.46 -10.71
N SER A 44 -8.89 1.66 -10.93
CA SER A 44 -8.36 2.50 -12.00
C SER A 44 -7.82 1.72 -13.21
N ASN A 45 -7.84 0.39 -13.16
CA ASN A 45 -7.20 -0.52 -14.13
C ASN A 45 -5.70 -0.24 -14.30
N ASP A 46 -5.06 0.27 -13.26
CA ASP A 46 -3.62 0.48 -13.21
C ASP A 46 -2.88 -0.81 -12.81
N TYR A 47 -1.56 -0.78 -12.93
CA TYR A 47 -0.73 -1.89 -12.47
C TYR A 47 -0.41 -1.76 -10.99
N VAL A 48 -0.44 -2.90 -10.28
CA VAL A 48 0.10 -3.02 -8.93
C VAL A 48 1.61 -3.19 -9.02
N ASN A 49 2.37 -2.36 -8.30
CA ASN A 49 3.82 -2.48 -8.23
C ASN A 49 4.26 -3.19 -6.93
N ASP A 50 3.59 -2.85 -5.85
CA ASP A 50 3.83 -3.31 -4.49
C ASP A 50 2.51 -3.34 -3.71
N LEU A 51 2.44 -4.18 -2.69
CA LEU A 51 1.35 -4.21 -1.72
C LEU A 51 1.82 -3.52 -0.45
N ASP A 52 1.11 -2.48 -0.03
CA ASP A 52 1.28 -1.91 1.31
C ASP A 52 0.36 -2.66 2.29
N ILE A 53 0.95 -3.48 3.16
CA ILE A 53 0.25 -4.25 4.19
C ILE A 53 0.52 -3.62 5.56
N TYR A 54 -0.57 -3.36 6.29
CA TYR A 54 -0.54 -2.81 7.65
C TYR A 54 -0.95 -3.89 8.64
N ILE A 55 -0.13 -4.11 9.68
CA ILE A 55 -0.30 -5.18 10.64
C ILE A 55 0.11 -4.74 12.03
N TYR A 56 -0.54 -5.28 13.06
CA TYR A 56 -0.14 -5.05 14.44
C TYR A 56 1.12 -5.82 14.82
N ALA A 57 1.91 -5.25 15.74
CA ALA A 57 3.20 -5.80 16.15
C ALA A 57 3.09 -7.24 16.69
N SER A 58 2.06 -7.53 17.47
CA SER A 58 1.80 -8.86 18.02
C SER A 58 1.58 -9.95 16.97
N LYS A 59 1.21 -9.57 15.74
CA LYS A 59 0.92 -10.49 14.63
C LYS A 59 1.97 -10.51 13.53
N ALA A 60 2.90 -9.55 13.55
CA ALA A 60 3.84 -9.33 12.45
C ALA A 60 4.79 -10.51 12.21
N VAL A 61 5.33 -11.11 13.28
CA VAL A 61 6.28 -12.24 13.18
C VAL A 61 5.61 -13.47 12.57
N GLU A 62 4.40 -13.80 13.04
CA GLU A 62 3.63 -14.94 12.55
C GLU A 62 3.30 -14.77 11.05
N PHE A 63 2.84 -13.58 10.66
CA PHE A 63 2.52 -13.26 9.27
C PHE A 63 3.74 -13.36 8.35
N VAL A 64 4.88 -12.78 8.76
CA VAL A 64 6.12 -12.84 7.97
C VAL A 64 6.61 -14.26 7.81
N ASN A 65 6.59 -15.03 8.90
CA ASN A 65 6.97 -16.44 8.86
C ASN A 65 6.07 -17.24 7.91
N ALA A 66 4.76 -17.00 7.92
CA ALA A 66 3.84 -17.67 7.01
C ALA A 66 4.20 -17.40 5.52
N LEU A 67 4.56 -16.15 5.18
CA LEU A 67 4.93 -15.77 3.81
C LEU A 67 6.33 -16.26 3.39
N THR A 68 7.24 -16.42 4.34
CA THR A 68 8.63 -16.84 4.05
C THR A 68 8.83 -18.35 4.10
N ASN A 69 8.11 -19.05 4.97
CA ASN A 69 8.21 -20.50 5.12
C ASN A 69 7.73 -21.28 3.88
N ASP A 70 6.79 -20.73 3.13
CA ASP A 70 6.36 -21.32 1.85
C ASP A 70 7.30 -21.01 0.67
N LYS A 71 8.39 -20.30 0.96
CA LYS A 71 9.44 -19.91 -0.01
C LYS A 71 8.97 -19.00 -1.14
N THR A 72 7.74 -18.50 -1.09
CA THR A 72 7.22 -17.56 -2.10
C THR A 72 7.87 -16.19 -1.97
N TYR A 73 8.09 -15.76 -0.73
CA TYR A 73 8.75 -14.50 -0.40
C TYR A 73 10.00 -14.72 0.46
N LYS A 74 10.90 -13.75 0.40
CA LYS A 74 12.03 -13.62 1.31
C LYS A 74 12.13 -12.18 1.80
N ILE A 75 12.72 -11.98 2.97
CA ILE A 75 13.01 -10.64 3.46
C ILE A 75 14.04 -9.99 2.54
N GLY A 76 13.70 -8.82 2.00
CA GLY A 76 14.60 -8.06 1.15
C GLY A 76 15.76 -7.48 1.95
N GLU A 77 16.94 -7.45 1.37
CA GLU A 77 18.11 -6.83 1.98
C GLU A 77 17.92 -5.32 2.16
N ASN A 78 18.32 -4.78 3.31
CA ASN A 78 18.52 -3.33 3.58
C ASN A 78 17.28 -2.41 3.52
N HIS A 79 16.13 -2.81 4.05
CA HIS A 79 14.97 -1.92 4.11
C HIS A 79 14.56 -1.46 5.51
N TYR A 80 15.47 -1.56 6.48
CA TYR A 80 15.28 -0.88 7.75
C TYR A 80 15.32 0.64 7.52
N LEU A 81 14.15 1.30 7.70
CA LEU A 81 14.04 2.75 7.78
C LEU A 81 14.89 3.51 6.73
N ARG A 82 14.50 3.47 5.46
CA ARG A 82 15.12 4.42 4.51
C ARG A 82 14.89 5.84 5.04
N PRO A 83 15.93 6.69 5.08
CA PRO A 83 15.82 8.08 5.51
C PRO A 83 14.82 8.93 4.71
N SER A 84 14.34 8.39 3.56
CA SER A 84 13.39 9.03 2.65
C SER A 84 11.94 9.03 3.14
N TYR A 85 11.60 8.25 4.16
CA TYR A 85 10.29 8.35 4.80
C TYR A 85 10.36 9.41 5.89
N ASP A 86 9.39 10.31 5.87
CA ASP A 86 9.23 11.31 6.90
C ASP A 86 9.11 10.63 8.28
N LYS A 87 10.17 10.69 9.09
CA LYS A 87 10.19 10.15 10.45
C LYS A 87 9.01 10.66 11.27
N SER A 88 8.54 11.88 10.97
CA SER A 88 7.40 12.47 11.66
C SER A 88 6.10 11.71 11.38
N PHE A 89 5.92 11.19 10.15
CA PHE A 89 4.76 10.36 9.80
C PHE A 89 4.77 9.04 10.58
N PHE A 90 5.92 8.38 10.66
CA PHE A 90 6.05 7.13 11.42
C PHE A 90 5.75 7.33 12.90
N LEU A 91 6.35 8.36 13.52
CA LEU A 91 6.14 8.66 14.94
C LEU A 91 4.69 9.08 15.23
N LYS A 92 4.12 9.94 14.39
CA LYS A 92 2.72 10.42 14.55
C LYS A 92 1.71 9.27 14.49
N ASN A 93 1.99 8.24 13.70
CA ASN A 93 1.06 7.14 13.44
C ASN A 93 1.44 5.84 14.16
N ASN A 94 2.39 5.89 15.10
CA ASN A 94 2.85 4.72 15.84
C ASN A 94 3.28 3.53 14.94
N ILE A 95 3.89 3.85 13.80
CA ILE A 95 4.52 2.86 12.94
C ILE A 95 5.90 2.56 13.53
N ILE A 96 6.08 1.38 14.07
CA ILE A 96 7.30 1.00 14.79
C ILE A 96 8.36 0.37 13.90
N ALA A 97 7.95 -0.22 12.77
CA ALA A 97 8.88 -0.79 11.79
C ALA A 97 8.24 -0.86 10.40
N ARG A 98 9.09 -0.95 9.38
CA ARG A 98 8.73 -1.27 8.00
C ARG A 98 9.79 -2.19 7.43
N PHE A 99 9.37 -3.20 6.67
CA PHE A 99 10.28 -4.03 5.89
C PHE A 99 9.62 -4.44 4.58
N LYS A 100 10.46 -4.88 3.64
CA LYS A 100 10.01 -5.32 2.33
C LYS A 100 10.19 -6.82 2.19
N LEU A 101 9.15 -7.51 1.74
CA LEU A 101 9.22 -8.87 1.26
C LEU A 101 9.31 -8.84 -0.27
N ILE A 102 10.30 -9.52 -0.79
CA ILE A 102 10.50 -9.67 -2.24
C ILE A 102 10.22 -11.10 -2.64
N GLN A 103 9.63 -11.28 -3.80
CA GLN A 103 9.40 -12.64 -4.28
C GLN A 103 10.72 -13.39 -4.41
N ASN A 104 10.75 -14.62 -3.91
CA ASN A 104 11.88 -15.51 -4.04
C ASN A 104 11.90 -16.06 -5.48
N TRP A 105 12.91 -15.72 -6.24
CA TRP A 105 13.08 -16.25 -7.59
C TRP A 105 13.55 -17.70 -7.51
N ILE A 106 12.65 -18.64 -7.72
CA ILE A 106 13.00 -20.04 -7.87
C ILE A 106 12.90 -20.38 -9.37
N GLY A 107 14.05 -20.50 -10.03
CA GLY A 107 14.19 -21.33 -11.22
C GLY A 107 13.74 -20.81 -12.58
N TYR A 108 13.67 -19.49 -12.82
CA TYR A 108 13.46 -18.97 -14.18
C TYR A 108 14.75 -18.53 -14.88
N GLU A 109 15.89 -18.92 -14.35
CA GLU A 109 17.18 -18.41 -14.83
C GLU A 109 17.68 -19.06 -16.13
N SER A 110 17.23 -20.26 -16.49
CA SER A 110 17.95 -21.01 -17.51
C SER A 110 17.29 -21.08 -18.90
N ASP A 111 15.95 -21.07 -19.00
CA ASP A 111 15.37 -21.57 -20.26
C ASP A 111 14.78 -20.55 -21.22
N LEU A 112 14.69 -19.27 -20.89
CA LEU A 112 13.97 -18.31 -21.74
C LEU A 112 14.70 -17.01 -22.07
N GLY A 113 15.99 -16.86 -21.78
CA GLY A 113 16.74 -15.64 -22.15
C GLY A 113 16.18 -14.35 -21.50
N LEU A 114 15.55 -14.45 -20.34
CA LEU A 114 14.84 -13.37 -19.65
C LEU A 114 15.76 -12.34 -18.95
N TRP A 115 17.04 -12.37 -19.18
CA TRP A 115 18.05 -11.49 -18.59
C TRP A 115 17.81 -9.99 -18.82
N TYR A 116 16.92 -9.62 -19.74
CA TYR A 116 16.67 -8.23 -20.14
C TYR A 116 15.32 -7.67 -19.73
N VAL A 117 14.46 -8.45 -19.08
CA VAL A 117 13.16 -7.94 -18.65
C VAL A 117 13.29 -7.30 -17.27
N SER A 118 13.01 -6.01 -17.16
CA SER A 118 13.02 -5.36 -15.86
C SER A 118 12.02 -6.05 -14.91
N ARG A 119 12.30 -6.05 -13.59
CA ARG A 119 11.39 -6.60 -12.59
C ARG A 119 9.98 -6.01 -12.72
N ARG A 120 9.88 -4.71 -12.96
CA ARG A 120 8.62 -4.01 -13.18
C ARG A 120 7.86 -4.61 -14.37
N GLU A 121 8.54 -4.86 -15.46
CA GLU A 121 7.94 -5.46 -16.65
C GLU A 121 7.52 -6.92 -16.41
N ALA A 122 8.30 -7.68 -15.64
CA ALA A 122 7.92 -9.04 -15.23
C ALA A 122 6.66 -9.05 -14.36
N ILE A 123 6.49 -8.10 -13.44
CA ILE A 123 5.25 -7.93 -12.66
C ILE A 123 4.10 -7.57 -13.61
N HIS A 124 4.28 -6.59 -14.50
CA HIS A 124 3.26 -6.19 -15.48
C HIS A 124 2.84 -7.35 -16.39
N ARG A 125 3.78 -8.20 -16.79
CA ARG A 125 3.49 -9.41 -17.57
C ARG A 125 2.96 -10.57 -16.72
N ARG A 126 2.72 -10.34 -15.41
CA ARG A 126 2.24 -11.34 -14.44
C ARG A 126 3.10 -12.60 -14.37
N ARG A 127 4.40 -12.44 -14.56
CA ARG A 127 5.37 -13.55 -14.44
C ARG A 127 5.87 -13.72 -13.01
N ILE A 128 5.85 -12.62 -12.25
CA ILE A 128 6.23 -12.58 -10.82
C ILE A 128 5.17 -11.84 -10.03
N PHE A 129 5.09 -12.12 -8.73
CA PHE A 129 4.21 -11.40 -7.81
C PHE A 129 4.77 -10.02 -7.46
N PRO A 130 3.91 -9.04 -7.12
CA PRO A 130 4.33 -7.77 -6.56
C PRO A 130 5.11 -7.96 -5.27
N ASP A 131 6.01 -7.02 -4.96
CA ASP A 131 6.63 -6.94 -3.64
C ASP A 131 5.60 -6.58 -2.58
N ILE A 132 5.89 -6.94 -1.33
CA ILE A 132 5.06 -6.61 -0.18
C ILE A 132 5.85 -5.67 0.73
N ASP A 133 5.32 -4.48 0.96
CA ASP A 133 5.80 -3.56 1.98
C ASP A 133 4.95 -3.74 3.25
N VAL A 134 5.57 -4.24 4.31
CA VAL A 134 4.90 -4.49 5.59
C VAL A 134 5.16 -3.34 6.54
N MET A 135 4.08 -2.67 6.96
CA MET A 135 4.07 -1.61 7.96
C MET A 135 3.61 -2.17 9.30
N ILE A 136 4.49 -2.19 10.29
CA ILE A 136 4.18 -2.70 11.64
C ILE A 136 3.70 -1.55 12.49
N ILE A 137 2.48 -1.66 12.99
CA ILE A 137 1.82 -0.68 13.85
C ILE A 137 1.87 -1.18 15.29
N ALA A 138 2.06 -0.27 16.25
CA ALA A 138 1.95 -0.62 17.66
C ALA A 138 0.57 -1.21 17.98
N ASP A 139 0.54 -2.18 18.89
CA ASP A 139 -0.72 -2.79 19.31
C ASP A 139 -1.65 -1.78 20.01
N PRO A 140 -3.00 -1.95 19.95
CA PRO A 140 -3.92 -1.18 20.74
C PRO A 140 -3.61 -1.27 22.25
N PRO A 141 -3.81 -0.17 23.03
CA PRO A 141 -4.41 1.09 22.62
C PRO A 141 -3.41 2.10 22.00
N HIS A 142 -2.14 1.74 21.82
CA HIS A 142 -1.08 2.67 21.41
C HIS A 142 -1.08 2.96 19.91
N GLY A 143 -1.63 2.06 19.09
CA GLY A 143 -1.72 2.22 17.64
C GLY A 143 -3.06 1.76 17.06
N SER A 144 -3.40 2.32 15.89
CA SER A 144 -4.59 1.96 15.13
C SER A 144 -4.26 1.94 13.65
N ILE A 145 -4.42 0.80 13.00
CA ILE A 145 -4.21 0.66 11.55
C ILE A 145 -5.14 1.62 10.79
N ARG A 146 -6.40 1.73 11.23
CA ARG A 146 -7.37 2.64 10.61
C ARG A 146 -6.88 4.09 10.67
N ASP A 147 -6.38 4.55 11.82
CA ASP A 147 -5.92 5.93 11.98
C ASP A 147 -4.71 6.23 11.10
N VAL A 148 -3.80 5.25 10.93
CA VAL A 148 -2.67 5.39 10.00
C VAL A 148 -3.17 5.60 8.58
N ILE A 149 -4.13 4.81 8.11
CA ILE A 149 -4.67 4.90 6.75
C ILE A 149 -5.45 6.19 6.56
N THR A 150 -6.27 6.59 7.52
CA THR A 150 -7.05 7.85 7.44
C THR A 150 -6.21 9.11 7.66
N ASN A 151 -4.93 8.96 8.00
CA ASN A 151 -3.94 10.03 8.07
C ASN A 151 -3.05 10.15 6.82
N LEU A 152 -3.33 9.42 5.75
CA LEU A 152 -2.60 9.57 4.49
C LEU A 152 -2.81 10.98 3.88
N ASP A 153 -1.85 11.41 3.08
CA ASP A 153 -1.78 12.76 2.51
C ASP A 153 -2.86 13.08 1.47
N LEU A 154 -3.34 12.08 0.74
CA LEU A 154 -4.34 12.22 -0.33
C LEU A 154 -5.62 11.49 0.05
N THR A 155 -6.77 12.16 -0.07
CA THR A 155 -8.07 11.62 0.38
C THR A 155 -8.44 10.29 -0.26
N PHE A 156 -8.23 10.12 -1.56
CA PHE A 156 -8.51 8.84 -2.24
C PHE A 156 -7.55 7.71 -1.81
N CYS A 157 -6.38 8.01 -1.23
CA CYS A 157 -5.48 6.99 -0.68
C CYS A 157 -5.97 6.39 0.63
N GLU A 158 -6.96 7.00 1.28
CA GLU A 158 -7.62 6.50 2.49
C GLU A 158 -8.60 5.37 2.16
N THR A 159 -8.07 4.38 1.45
CA THR A 159 -8.82 3.23 0.95
C THR A 159 -8.05 1.95 1.29
N TRP A 160 -8.76 0.97 1.85
CA TRP A 160 -8.13 -0.28 2.28
C TRP A 160 -9.06 -1.48 2.09
N TYR A 161 -8.47 -2.64 1.91
CA TYR A 161 -9.13 -3.93 1.96
C TYR A 161 -8.93 -4.54 3.34
N ASP A 162 -10.02 -4.79 4.02
CA ASP A 162 -10.06 -5.50 5.30
C ASP A 162 -10.33 -6.98 5.04
N ALA A 163 -9.32 -7.81 5.30
CA ALA A 163 -9.42 -9.25 5.05
C ALA A 163 -10.41 -9.95 5.99
N GLN A 164 -10.65 -9.45 7.21
CA GLN A 164 -11.61 -10.03 8.15
C GLN A 164 -13.04 -9.95 7.64
N THR A 165 -13.43 -8.79 7.15
CA THR A 165 -14.78 -8.53 6.63
C THR A 165 -14.88 -8.80 5.13
N GLU A 166 -13.74 -8.99 4.45
CA GLU A 166 -13.62 -9.08 2.99
C GLU A 166 -14.18 -7.86 2.24
N LEU A 167 -14.19 -6.70 2.89
CA LEU A 167 -14.70 -5.47 2.33
C LEU A 167 -13.58 -4.51 1.93
N VAL A 168 -13.79 -3.80 0.85
CA VAL A 168 -13.00 -2.62 0.51
C VAL A 168 -13.71 -1.39 1.05
N LEU A 169 -13.04 -0.71 1.96
CA LEU A 169 -13.51 0.47 2.66
C LEU A 169 -12.77 1.70 2.16
N SER A 170 -13.46 2.84 2.06
CA SER A 170 -12.85 4.12 1.67
C SER A 170 -13.50 5.29 2.41
N GLN A 171 -12.70 6.28 2.76
CA GLN A 171 -13.20 7.58 3.23
C GLN A 171 -13.69 8.43 2.06
N ASP A 172 -13.11 8.24 0.86
CA ASP A 172 -13.41 9.02 -0.34
C ASP A 172 -13.75 8.09 -1.53
N VAL A 173 -14.91 7.40 -1.44
CA VAL A 173 -15.38 6.50 -2.51
C VAL A 173 -15.50 7.22 -3.84
N GLN A 174 -16.07 8.43 -3.83
CA GLN A 174 -16.26 9.20 -5.06
C GLN A 174 -14.90 9.58 -5.69
N GLY A 175 -13.95 10.00 -4.86
CA GLY A 175 -12.59 10.31 -5.31
C GLY A 175 -11.88 9.12 -5.95
N VAL A 176 -12.07 7.92 -5.41
CA VAL A 176 -11.53 6.68 -6.01
C VAL A 176 -12.14 6.43 -7.39
N LEU A 177 -13.46 6.51 -7.51
CA LEU A 177 -14.19 6.17 -8.74
C LEU A 177 -13.98 7.20 -9.85
N THR A 178 -13.87 8.48 -9.50
CA THR A 178 -13.72 9.58 -10.49
C THR A 178 -12.27 10.02 -10.69
N LYS A 179 -11.33 9.40 -10.01
CA LYS A 179 -9.91 9.81 -9.98
C LYS A 179 -9.74 11.28 -9.57
N THR A 180 -10.47 11.71 -8.55
CA THR A 180 -10.36 13.04 -7.97
C THR A 180 -9.94 12.95 -6.51
N GLY A 181 -9.40 14.03 -5.95
CA GLY A 181 -9.09 14.05 -4.54
C GLY A 181 -8.44 15.33 -4.08
N THR A 182 -8.16 15.40 -2.80
CA THR A 182 -7.60 16.57 -2.15
C THR A 182 -6.33 16.21 -1.40
N LEU A 183 -5.30 17.04 -1.54
CA LEU A 183 -4.16 17.03 -0.64
C LEU A 183 -4.60 17.69 0.67
N LYS A 184 -4.45 16.95 1.78
CA LYS A 184 -4.85 17.46 3.09
C LYS A 184 -4.01 18.65 3.53
N GLN A 185 -4.62 19.57 4.28
CA GLN A 185 -4.00 20.84 4.69
C GLN A 185 -2.69 20.63 5.46
N ASP A 186 -2.65 19.69 6.41
CA ASP A 186 -1.44 19.39 7.20
C ASP A 186 -0.22 19.04 6.32
N TYR A 187 -0.46 18.46 5.15
CA TYR A 187 0.58 18.11 4.19
C TYR A 187 0.86 19.23 3.20
N ALA A 188 -0.15 20.02 2.84
CA ALA A 188 0.00 21.18 1.97
C ALA A 188 0.88 22.24 2.66
N ASP A 189 0.65 22.53 3.93
CA ASP A 189 1.45 23.48 4.70
C ASP A 189 2.91 23.05 4.85
N LYS A 190 3.13 21.77 5.16
CA LYS A 190 4.49 21.20 5.23
C LYS A 190 5.16 21.16 3.85
N PHE A 191 4.41 20.91 2.78
CA PHE A 191 4.91 20.91 1.42
C PHE A 191 5.44 22.29 1.01
N LEU A 192 4.70 23.36 1.31
CA LEU A 192 5.08 24.74 1.02
C LEU A 192 6.32 25.19 1.82
N LEU A 193 6.44 24.73 3.07
CA LEU A 193 7.52 25.14 3.96
C LEU A 193 8.82 24.35 3.77
N TYR A 194 8.76 23.06 3.43
CA TYR A 194 9.91 22.16 3.47
C TYR A 194 10.18 21.39 2.17
N LEU A 195 9.41 21.64 1.08
CA LEU A 195 9.53 20.89 -0.19
C LEU A 195 9.62 19.39 0.07
N ASN A 196 8.64 18.83 0.78
CA ASN A 196 8.64 17.41 1.08
C ASN A 196 8.66 16.59 -0.22
N ASN A 197 9.84 16.11 -0.61
CA ASN A 197 10.08 15.38 -1.85
C ASN A 197 9.19 14.14 -1.98
N PHE A 198 8.76 13.56 -0.87
CA PHE A 198 7.93 12.37 -0.85
C PHE A 198 6.49 12.67 -1.30
N THR A 199 5.84 13.67 -0.69
CA THR A 199 4.49 14.12 -1.11
C THR A 199 4.50 14.58 -2.57
N LEU A 200 5.54 15.31 -3.00
CA LEU A 200 5.69 15.73 -4.39
C LEU A 200 5.81 14.54 -5.36
N GLN A 201 6.58 13.51 -5.00
CA GLN A 201 6.69 12.30 -5.81
C GLN A 201 5.35 11.56 -5.92
N ARG A 202 4.59 11.50 -4.82
CA ARG A 202 3.25 10.90 -4.81
C ARG A 202 2.27 11.72 -5.67
N LEU A 203 2.23 13.03 -5.54
CA LEU A 203 1.42 13.91 -6.38
C LEU A 203 1.73 13.67 -7.87
N ARG A 204 3.00 13.71 -8.25
CA ARG A 204 3.43 13.44 -9.63
C ARG A 204 3.01 12.05 -10.12
N LYS A 205 3.14 11.02 -9.26
CA LYS A 205 2.72 9.64 -9.54
C LYS A 205 1.24 9.60 -9.90
N TYR A 206 0.38 10.21 -9.07
CA TYR A 206 -1.07 10.13 -9.26
C TYR A 206 -1.58 11.05 -10.38
N ILE A 207 -0.99 12.23 -10.57
CA ILE A 207 -1.28 13.09 -11.75
C ILE A 207 -0.97 12.33 -13.05
N LYS A 208 0.17 11.64 -13.13
CA LYS A 208 0.49 10.80 -14.30
C LYS A 208 -0.50 9.64 -14.52
N LYS A 209 -1.20 9.19 -13.47
CA LYS A 209 -2.27 8.19 -13.54
C LYS A 209 -3.64 8.78 -13.84
N GLY A 210 -3.72 10.08 -14.12
CA GLY A 210 -4.93 10.79 -14.50
C GLY A 210 -5.77 11.28 -13.32
N TYR A 211 -5.22 11.31 -12.10
CA TYR A 211 -5.92 11.89 -10.95
C TYR A 211 -5.90 13.41 -11.01
N LYS A 212 -7.05 14.02 -10.74
CA LYS A 212 -7.19 15.46 -10.54
C LYS A 212 -7.12 15.75 -9.05
N ILE A 213 -6.10 16.48 -8.62
CA ILE A 213 -5.82 16.72 -7.20
C ILE A 213 -5.99 18.21 -6.92
N SER A 214 -6.88 18.54 -6.01
CA SER A 214 -7.05 19.89 -5.45
C SER A 214 -6.26 20.03 -4.13
N TYR A 215 -6.06 21.26 -3.71
CA TYR A 215 -5.51 21.57 -2.39
C TYR A 215 -6.66 21.92 -1.46
N ALA A 216 -6.59 21.47 -0.22
CA ALA A 216 -7.49 21.96 0.82
C ALA A 216 -7.26 23.48 0.96
N SER A 217 -8.32 24.27 0.81
CA SER A 217 -8.21 25.72 1.06
C SER A 217 -7.85 25.96 2.53
N PRO A 218 -6.94 26.91 2.83
CA PRO A 218 -6.72 27.31 4.20
C PRO A 218 -8.07 27.63 4.85
N LYS A 219 -8.33 27.10 6.03
CA LYS A 219 -9.49 27.56 6.80
C LYS A 219 -9.29 29.05 7.00
N THR A 220 -10.11 29.88 6.36
CA THR A 220 -10.20 31.28 6.68
C THR A 220 -10.61 31.34 8.15
N ASN A 221 -9.64 31.62 9.02
CA ASN A 221 -9.95 32.01 10.37
C ASN A 221 -10.74 33.33 10.25
N THR A 222 -12.05 33.24 10.30
CA THR A 222 -12.90 34.38 10.62
C THR A 222 -12.58 34.76 12.05
N PHE A 223 -11.75 35.80 12.19
CA PHE A 223 -11.56 36.51 13.44
C PHE A 223 -12.84 37.28 13.84
#